data_3c62df3ee357e35bd097d8939647163b
#
_entry.id   3c62df3ee357e35bd097d8939647163b
#
_cell.length_a   1.000
_cell.length_b   1.000
_cell.length_c   1.000
_cell.angle_alpha   90.00
_cell.angle_beta   90.00
_cell.angle_gamma   90.00
#
_symmetry.space_group_name_H-M   'P 1'
#
loop_
_entity.id
_entity.type
_entity.pdbx_description
1 polymer ?
#
loop_
_entity_poly.entity_id
_entity_poly.type
_entity_poly.pdbx_seq_one_letter_code
_entity_poly.pdbx_strand_id
1 'polypeptide(L)'
;MKKAPSPLVSLLPIVVLVILLFATIRVFGSDALNGGSQVSLLTTTAICILIGMAFYKIPWKDYELAITNNVAGVTTAIIILLIIGALSGIWMISGVVPTLIYYGMQIIHPSFFLTSTCIICVLISVMTGSSWTTIATIGIALMGIGKAQGFEEGWIAGAIISGAYFGDKVSPLSETTILAASVTDTPLFRHIRYMMITTVPSLIITLIIFTVAGLSHDASNTQHIAEVAAALNEKFHITPWLLIIPIATGILIARKVPSIITLFLSTLLAGIFALIFQPDLLREISGAAVSNFDSLFKGLMMTIYGKTSLQTDNAVLTELIATRGMSGMMNTIWLILCAMCFGGAMTASGMLGSITSLFVRFMKKTVSVVSATVCSGLFLNLATADQYISIILTGNMFRDIYAKKGYESCLLSRTTEDSVTVTSVLIPWNTCGMTQATILSVPTLVYLPYCFFNIISPLMSIAVAAIGYKIVKRP
;
A
#
# COMPACT_ATOMS: atom_id res chain seq x y z
N MET A 1 -33.26 -10.05 21.16
CA MET A 1 -32.28 -9.29 20.33
C MET A 1 -31.30 -8.60 21.26
N LYS A 2 -29.99 -8.87 21.13
CA LYS A 2 -28.95 -8.16 21.90
C LYS A 2 -29.03 -6.67 21.52
N LYS A 3 -29.02 -5.79 22.51
CA LYS A 3 -29.10 -4.33 22.27
C LYS A 3 -27.81 -3.87 21.60
N ALA A 4 -27.89 -3.38 20.36
CA ALA A 4 -26.73 -2.86 19.65
C ALA A 4 -26.14 -1.65 20.42
N PRO A 5 -24.82 -1.47 20.45
CA PRO A 5 -24.18 -0.33 21.09
C PRO A 5 -24.71 0.99 20.51
N SER A 6 -24.82 2.01 21.35
CA SER A 6 -25.18 3.35 20.84
C SER A 6 -24.00 3.91 19.98
N PRO A 7 -24.27 4.73 18.97
CA PRO A 7 -23.22 5.30 18.14
C PRO A 7 -22.15 6.08 18.91
N LEU A 8 -22.53 6.81 19.96
CA LEU A 8 -21.60 7.56 20.82
C LEU A 8 -20.64 6.63 21.57
N VAL A 9 -21.17 5.53 22.14
CA VAL A 9 -20.33 4.53 22.82
C VAL A 9 -19.44 3.80 21.81
N SER A 10 -19.94 3.58 20.61
CA SER A 10 -19.19 2.91 19.53
C SER A 10 -18.01 3.75 19.01
N LEU A 11 -18.09 5.07 19.08
CA LEU A 11 -17.00 5.98 18.70
C LEU A 11 -15.87 6.02 19.74
N LEU A 12 -16.14 5.68 20.99
CA LEU A 12 -15.18 5.80 22.08
C LEU A 12 -13.85 5.04 21.82
N PRO A 13 -13.84 3.76 21.41
CA PRO A 13 -12.60 3.06 21.10
C PRO A 13 -11.79 3.74 19.99
N ILE A 14 -12.45 4.28 18.97
CA ILE A 14 -11.75 4.96 17.87
C ILE A 14 -11.13 6.28 18.33
N VAL A 15 -11.84 7.06 19.11
CA VAL A 15 -11.31 8.31 19.70
C VAL A 15 -10.08 8.01 20.58
N VAL A 16 -10.17 6.96 21.41
CA VAL A 16 -9.05 6.50 22.25
C VAL A 16 -7.88 6.08 21.38
N LEU A 17 -8.11 5.31 20.30
CA LEU A 17 -7.07 4.89 19.36
C LEU A 17 -6.35 6.10 18.75
N VAL A 18 -7.10 7.06 18.22
CA VAL A 18 -6.54 8.27 17.60
C VAL A 18 -5.70 9.06 18.60
N ILE A 19 -6.20 9.24 19.83
CA ILE A 19 -5.44 9.94 20.88
C ILE A 19 -4.15 9.21 21.22
N LEU A 20 -4.21 7.89 21.44
CA LEU A 20 -3.04 7.08 21.76
C LEU A 20 -2.00 7.07 20.63
N LEU A 21 -2.45 6.90 19.38
CA LEU A 21 -1.55 6.93 18.22
C LEU A 21 -0.92 8.31 18.03
N PHE A 22 -1.70 9.39 18.17
CA PHE A 22 -1.17 10.75 18.10
C PHE A 22 -0.12 11.01 19.19
N ALA A 23 -0.40 10.61 20.43
CA ALA A 23 0.55 10.71 21.53
C ALA A 23 1.82 9.88 21.26
N THR A 24 1.65 8.64 20.76
CA THR A 24 2.76 7.76 20.40
C THR A 24 3.65 8.36 19.32
N ILE A 25 3.05 8.86 18.22
CA ILE A 25 3.81 9.49 17.13
C ILE A 25 4.52 10.75 17.62
N ARG A 26 3.86 11.56 18.46
CA ARG A 26 4.47 12.77 19.01
C ARG A 26 5.69 12.49 19.91
N VAL A 27 5.63 11.39 20.68
CA VAL A 27 6.70 11.04 21.64
C VAL A 27 7.82 10.26 20.96
N PHE A 28 7.49 9.30 20.09
CA PHE A 28 8.45 8.36 19.50
C PHE A 28 8.87 8.74 18.05
N GLY A 29 8.20 9.69 17.39
CA GLY A 29 8.50 10.08 16.01
C GLY A 29 8.46 8.89 15.05
N SER A 30 9.54 8.69 14.30
CA SER A 30 9.70 7.55 13.37
C SER A 30 9.69 6.18 14.05
N ASP A 31 10.07 6.12 15.34
CA ASP A 31 10.13 4.87 16.11
C ASP A 31 8.77 4.43 16.66
N ALA A 32 7.72 5.20 16.43
CA ALA A 32 6.35 4.85 16.82
C ALA A 32 5.91 3.48 16.30
N LEU A 33 6.41 3.04 15.16
CA LEU A 33 6.13 1.74 14.53
C LEU A 33 6.92 0.57 15.16
N ASN A 34 7.89 0.85 16.02
CA ASN A 34 8.75 -0.16 16.65
C ASN A 34 8.17 -0.69 17.99
N GLY A 35 6.85 -0.58 18.19
CA GLY A 35 6.14 -1.12 19.37
C GLY A 35 5.03 -0.20 19.89
N GLY A 36 5.22 1.11 19.89
CA GLY A 36 4.26 2.07 20.46
C GLY A 36 2.87 2.02 19.83
N SER A 37 2.81 1.94 18.50
CA SER A 37 1.54 1.82 17.76
C SER A 37 0.85 0.48 18.03
N GLN A 38 1.60 -0.61 18.14
CA GLN A 38 1.09 -1.96 18.47
C GLN A 38 0.44 -1.97 19.85
N VAL A 39 1.12 -1.39 20.86
CA VAL A 39 0.58 -1.28 22.22
C VAL A 39 -0.70 -0.43 22.23
N SER A 40 -0.73 0.67 21.50
CA SER A 40 -1.91 1.55 21.35
C SER A 40 -3.11 0.79 20.79
N LEU A 41 -2.90 -0.02 19.73
CA LEU A 41 -3.93 -0.86 19.13
C LEU A 41 -4.44 -1.94 20.08
N LEU A 42 -3.56 -2.67 20.77
CA LEU A 42 -3.96 -3.70 21.71
C LEU A 42 -4.66 -3.12 22.95
N THR A 43 -4.21 -1.98 23.47
CA THR A 43 -4.88 -1.27 24.57
C THR A 43 -6.29 -0.86 24.16
N THR A 44 -6.46 -0.32 22.98
CA THR A 44 -7.77 0.07 22.46
C THR A 44 -8.66 -1.14 22.19
N THR A 45 -8.07 -2.25 21.72
CA THR A 45 -8.76 -3.55 21.58
C THR A 45 -9.32 -4.01 22.91
N ALA A 46 -8.51 -3.98 23.97
CA ALA A 46 -8.94 -4.35 25.32
C ALA A 46 -10.09 -3.46 25.82
N ILE A 47 -10.00 -2.14 25.60
CA ILE A 47 -11.07 -1.21 25.96
C ILE A 47 -12.37 -1.53 25.20
N CYS A 48 -12.29 -1.82 23.89
CA CYS A 48 -13.45 -2.19 23.07
C CYS A 48 -14.11 -3.47 23.60
N ILE A 49 -13.31 -4.51 23.91
CA ILE A 49 -13.78 -5.79 24.47
C ILE A 49 -14.44 -5.56 25.83
N LEU A 50 -13.80 -4.81 26.74
CA LEU A 50 -14.31 -4.53 28.08
C LEU A 50 -15.66 -3.82 28.00
N ILE A 51 -15.81 -2.80 27.14
CA ILE A 51 -17.09 -2.11 26.94
C ILE A 51 -18.16 -3.09 26.44
N GLY A 52 -17.83 -3.93 25.46
CA GLY A 52 -18.78 -4.88 24.88
C GLY A 52 -19.18 -5.99 25.87
N MET A 53 -18.26 -6.52 26.65
CA MET A 53 -18.55 -7.53 27.68
C MET A 53 -19.34 -6.94 28.85
N ALA A 54 -18.92 -5.79 29.38
CA ALA A 54 -19.52 -5.20 30.57
C ALA A 54 -20.93 -4.64 30.32
N PHE A 55 -21.10 -3.87 29.24
CA PHE A 55 -22.36 -3.15 29.00
C PHE A 55 -23.31 -3.87 28.05
N TYR A 56 -22.78 -4.67 27.10
CA TYR A 56 -23.59 -5.34 26.07
C TYR A 56 -23.62 -6.85 26.19
N LYS A 57 -22.92 -7.41 27.20
CA LYS A 57 -22.89 -8.86 27.54
C LYS A 57 -22.52 -9.73 26.34
N ILE A 58 -21.56 -9.27 25.55
CA ILE A 58 -21.03 -10.03 24.41
C ILE A 58 -20.02 -11.02 24.96
N PRO A 59 -20.16 -12.34 24.70
CA PRO A 59 -19.25 -13.35 25.24
C PRO A 59 -17.87 -13.26 24.58
N TRP A 60 -16.84 -13.62 25.32
CA TRP A 60 -15.45 -13.68 24.83
C TRP A 60 -15.32 -14.48 23.52
N LYS A 61 -16.04 -15.59 23.41
CA LYS A 61 -16.01 -16.46 22.23
C LYS A 61 -16.35 -15.74 20.92
N ASP A 62 -17.25 -14.75 20.95
CA ASP A 62 -17.62 -13.97 19.77
C ASP A 62 -16.43 -13.08 19.34
N TYR A 63 -15.68 -12.52 20.28
CA TYR A 63 -14.46 -11.74 20.02
C TYR A 63 -13.32 -12.62 19.49
N GLU A 64 -13.09 -13.76 20.13
CA GLU A 64 -12.06 -14.72 19.70
C GLU A 64 -12.29 -15.16 18.27
N LEU A 65 -13.52 -15.52 17.90
CA LEU A 65 -13.88 -15.91 16.54
C LEU A 65 -13.67 -14.77 15.52
N ALA A 66 -14.09 -13.55 15.85
CA ALA A 66 -13.95 -12.41 14.95
C ALA A 66 -12.48 -12.03 14.74
N ILE A 67 -11.67 -12.02 15.81
CA ILE A 67 -10.23 -11.77 15.73
C ILE A 67 -9.54 -12.85 14.88
N THR A 68 -9.83 -14.12 15.13
CA THR A 68 -9.26 -15.23 14.37
C THR A 68 -9.60 -15.14 12.88
N ASN A 69 -10.86 -14.83 12.55
CA ASN A 69 -11.27 -14.65 11.15
C ASN A 69 -10.57 -13.48 10.48
N ASN A 70 -10.39 -12.35 11.18
CA ASN A 70 -9.66 -11.20 10.64
C ASN A 70 -8.18 -11.53 10.39
N VAL A 71 -7.52 -12.22 11.34
CA VAL A 71 -6.12 -12.66 11.18
C VAL A 71 -5.99 -13.64 10.01
N ALA A 72 -6.92 -14.61 9.91
CA ALA A 72 -6.95 -15.53 8.77
C ALA A 72 -7.09 -14.81 7.42
N GLY A 73 -7.89 -13.73 7.38
CA GLY A 73 -8.10 -12.92 6.18
C GLY A 73 -6.84 -12.23 5.64
N VAL A 74 -5.87 -11.93 6.50
CA VAL A 74 -4.62 -11.23 6.11
C VAL A 74 -3.40 -12.15 5.96
N THR A 75 -3.57 -13.47 6.08
CA THR A 75 -2.46 -14.45 6.01
C THR A 75 -1.68 -14.33 4.68
N THR A 76 -2.38 -14.21 3.55
CA THR A 76 -1.75 -14.02 2.23
C THR A 76 -0.91 -12.75 2.19
N ALA A 77 -1.40 -11.64 2.75
CA ALA A 77 -0.67 -10.38 2.83
C ALA A 77 0.62 -10.51 3.67
N ILE A 78 0.58 -11.25 4.77
CA ILE A 78 1.76 -11.52 5.62
C ILE A 78 2.82 -12.31 4.85
N ILE A 79 2.41 -13.34 4.10
CA ILE A 79 3.35 -14.13 3.27
C ILE A 79 3.97 -13.25 2.18
N ILE A 80 3.17 -12.44 1.50
CA ILE A 80 3.66 -11.52 0.48
C ILE A 80 4.68 -10.54 1.08
N LEU A 81 4.42 -9.97 2.26
CA LEU A 81 5.35 -9.06 2.94
C LEU A 81 6.70 -9.72 3.22
N LEU A 82 6.73 -10.96 3.70
CA LEU A 82 7.99 -11.69 3.92
C LEU A 82 8.76 -11.85 2.62
N ILE A 83 8.09 -12.24 1.53
CA ILE A 83 8.73 -12.42 0.22
C ILE A 83 9.23 -11.07 -0.32
N ILE A 84 8.46 -9.98 -0.13
CA ILE A 84 8.88 -8.62 -0.53
C ILE A 84 10.14 -8.19 0.23
N GLY A 85 10.22 -8.49 1.52
CA GLY A 85 11.44 -8.24 2.30
C GLY A 85 12.65 -8.96 1.72
N ALA A 86 12.50 -10.24 1.40
CA ALA A 86 13.52 -11.04 0.73
C ALA A 86 13.90 -10.47 -0.65
N LEU A 87 12.88 -10.14 -1.46
CA LEU A 87 13.05 -9.60 -2.80
C LEU A 87 13.79 -8.27 -2.77
N SER A 88 13.40 -7.32 -1.92
CA SER A 88 14.03 -6.01 -1.83
C SER A 88 15.51 -6.14 -1.45
N GLY A 89 15.85 -7.03 -0.51
CA GLY A 89 17.22 -7.32 -0.13
C GLY A 89 18.03 -7.85 -1.30
N ILE A 90 17.54 -8.91 -1.93
CA ILE A 90 18.31 -9.58 -3.00
C ILE A 90 18.35 -8.78 -4.31
N TRP A 91 17.30 -8.03 -4.66
CA TRP A 91 17.29 -7.16 -5.83
C TRP A 91 18.30 -6.01 -5.69
N MET A 92 18.50 -5.51 -4.48
CA MET A 92 19.52 -4.51 -4.20
C MET A 92 20.92 -5.12 -4.36
N ILE A 93 21.22 -6.20 -3.64
CA ILE A 93 22.58 -6.77 -3.57
C ILE A 93 22.95 -7.49 -4.86
N SER A 94 22.02 -8.08 -5.60
CA SER A 94 22.30 -8.64 -6.93
C SER A 94 22.67 -7.61 -7.98
N GLY A 95 22.47 -6.30 -7.68
CA GLY A 95 22.73 -5.21 -8.62
C GLY A 95 21.54 -4.90 -9.54
N VAL A 96 20.38 -5.57 -9.38
CA VAL A 96 19.17 -5.28 -10.19
C VAL A 96 18.68 -3.85 -9.96
N VAL A 97 18.44 -3.47 -8.69
CA VAL A 97 18.01 -2.10 -8.35
C VAL A 97 19.08 -1.08 -8.70
N PRO A 98 20.36 -1.25 -8.36
CA PRO A 98 21.44 -0.38 -8.84
C PRO A 98 21.47 -0.18 -10.36
N THR A 99 21.28 -1.26 -11.12
CA THR A 99 21.23 -1.19 -12.60
C THR A 99 20.02 -0.40 -13.10
N LEU A 100 18.85 -0.63 -12.50
CA LEU A 100 17.64 0.14 -12.82
C LEU A 100 17.81 1.62 -12.49
N ILE A 101 18.44 1.95 -11.36
CA ILE A 101 18.74 3.34 -10.98
C ILE A 101 19.71 3.95 -11.98
N TYR A 102 20.82 3.28 -12.28
CA TYR A 102 21.86 3.77 -13.18
C TYR A 102 21.32 4.11 -14.58
N TYR A 103 20.60 3.19 -15.22
CA TYR A 103 20.00 3.44 -16.54
C TYR A 103 18.77 4.36 -16.46
N GLY A 104 17.99 4.26 -15.40
CA GLY A 104 16.83 5.13 -15.18
C GLY A 104 17.18 6.60 -15.07
N MET A 105 18.28 6.93 -14.38
CA MET A 105 18.79 8.31 -14.30
C MET A 105 19.25 8.88 -15.65
N GLN A 106 19.67 8.00 -16.59
CA GLN A 106 20.06 8.43 -17.94
C GLN A 106 18.88 8.65 -18.87
N ILE A 107 17.75 7.96 -18.63
CA ILE A 107 16.58 7.98 -19.52
C ILE A 107 15.53 8.98 -19.04
N ILE A 108 15.31 9.08 -17.73
CA ILE A 108 14.23 9.88 -17.15
C ILE A 108 14.77 11.26 -16.78
N HIS A 109 14.32 12.27 -17.54
CA HIS A 109 14.69 13.67 -17.27
C HIS A 109 14.06 14.12 -15.92
N PRO A 110 14.80 14.78 -15.02
CA PRO A 110 14.31 15.18 -13.69
C PRO A 110 13.00 15.96 -13.72
N SER A 111 12.84 16.92 -14.63
CA SER A 111 11.61 17.73 -14.74
C SER A 111 10.33 16.92 -15.01
N PHE A 112 10.45 15.73 -15.57
CA PHE A 112 9.32 14.84 -15.85
C PHE A 112 9.34 13.58 -14.99
N PHE A 113 10.24 13.51 -14.00
CA PHE A 113 10.43 12.31 -13.18
C PHE A 113 9.15 11.88 -12.46
N LEU A 114 8.48 12.78 -11.75
CA LEU A 114 7.27 12.46 -10.98
C LEU A 114 6.13 11.97 -11.89
N THR A 115 5.95 12.64 -13.03
CA THR A 115 4.93 12.27 -14.02
C THR A 115 5.22 10.92 -14.64
N SER A 116 6.47 10.69 -15.07
CA SER A 116 6.91 9.41 -15.64
C SER A 116 6.79 8.28 -14.63
N THR A 117 7.17 8.52 -13.37
CA THR A 117 7.02 7.58 -12.26
C THR A 117 5.56 7.16 -12.08
N CYS A 118 4.65 8.13 -12.04
CA CYS A 118 3.22 7.83 -11.92
C CYS A 118 2.72 7.01 -13.12
N ILE A 119 3.07 7.38 -14.36
CA ILE A 119 2.66 6.67 -15.58
C ILE A 119 3.23 5.24 -15.61
N ILE A 120 4.50 5.05 -15.28
CA ILE A 120 5.13 3.73 -15.23
C ILE A 120 4.40 2.83 -14.22
N CYS A 121 4.10 3.36 -13.02
CA CYS A 121 3.34 2.63 -12.01
C CYS A 121 1.91 2.32 -12.46
N VAL A 122 1.24 3.24 -13.18
CA VAL A 122 -0.08 3.00 -13.80
C VAL A 122 -0.02 1.80 -14.74
N LEU A 123 0.91 1.81 -15.69
CA LEU A 123 1.03 0.76 -16.71
C LEU A 123 1.30 -0.61 -16.08
N ILE A 124 2.26 -0.67 -15.16
CA ILE A 124 2.63 -1.92 -14.49
C ILE A 124 1.48 -2.40 -13.61
N SER A 125 0.84 -1.53 -12.85
CA SER A 125 -0.26 -1.91 -11.97
C SER A 125 -1.51 -2.37 -12.71
N VAL A 126 -1.84 -1.78 -13.86
CA VAL A 126 -2.91 -2.28 -14.73
C VAL A 126 -2.61 -3.70 -15.23
N MET A 127 -1.34 -3.96 -15.58
CA MET A 127 -0.91 -5.29 -16.05
C MET A 127 -0.89 -6.32 -14.93
N THR A 128 -0.43 -5.95 -13.73
CA THR A 128 -0.30 -6.85 -12.57
C THR A 128 -1.60 -7.07 -11.85
N GLY A 129 -2.49 -6.09 -11.86
CA GLY A 129 -3.68 -6.05 -11.01
C GLY A 129 -3.37 -5.88 -9.52
N SER A 130 -2.18 -5.36 -9.17
CA SER A 130 -1.75 -5.24 -7.78
C SER A 130 -0.88 -4.02 -7.53
N SER A 131 -1.37 -3.11 -6.69
CA SER A 131 -0.58 -1.98 -6.20
C SER A 131 0.63 -2.45 -5.39
N TRP A 132 0.46 -3.48 -4.57
CA TRP A 132 1.52 -4.02 -3.72
C TRP A 132 2.68 -4.59 -4.53
N THR A 133 2.39 -5.41 -5.55
CA THR A 133 3.39 -5.98 -6.44
C THR A 133 4.13 -4.88 -7.24
N THR A 134 3.39 -3.88 -7.73
CA THR A 134 3.97 -2.75 -8.46
C THR A 134 4.94 -1.97 -7.59
N ILE A 135 4.52 -1.60 -6.37
CA ILE A 135 5.35 -0.84 -5.44
C ILE A 135 6.57 -1.65 -4.99
N ALA A 136 6.39 -2.95 -4.72
CA ALA A 136 7.45 -3.83 -4.27
C ALA A 136 8.50 -4.14 -5.35
N THR A 137 8.19 -3.94 -6.60
CA THR A 137 9.09 -4.18 -7.74
C THR A 137 9.65 -2.86 -8.27
N ILE A 138 8.97 -2.25 -9.23
CA ILE A 138 9.46 -1.03 -9.87
C ILE A 138 9.45 0.18 -8.92
N GLY A 139 8.56 0.22 -7.93
CA GLY A 139 8.47 1.31 -6.96
C GLY A 139 9.78 1.52 -6.19
N ILE A 140 10.45 0.46 -5.77
CA ILE A 140 11.73 0.54 -5.07
C ILE A 140 12.81 1.16 -5.98
N ALA A 141 12.88 0.78 -7.25
CA ALA A 141 13.82 1.37 -8.19
C ALA A 141 13.52 2.85 -8.47
N LEU A 142 12.25 3.20 -8.65
CA LEU A 142 11.82 4.59 -8.86
C LEU A 142 12.08 5.46 -7.61
N MET A 143 11.94 4.89 -6.40
CA MET A 143 12.34 5.56 -5.17
C MET A 143 13.82 5.92 -5.18
N GLY A 144 14.67 4.97 -5.59
CA GLY A 144 16.11 5.19 -5.71
C GLY A 144 16.46 6.24 -6.76
N ILE A 145 15.85 6.20 -7.94
CA ILE A 145 16.07 7.18 -9.01
C ILE A 145 15.69 8.60 -8.53
N GLY A 146 14.52 8.75 -7.87
CA GLY A 146 14.05 10.03 -7.39
C GLY A 146 14.95 10.63 -6.30
N LYS A 147 15.41 9.80 -5.35
CA LYS A 147 16.39 10.22 -4.33
C LYS A 147 17.71 10.67 -4.99
N ALA A 148 18.21 9.93 -5.97
CA ALA A 148 19.42 10.28 -6.71
C ALA A 148 19.24 11.59 -7.53
N GLN A 149 18.03 11.91 -7.96
CA GLN A 149 17.68 13.17 -8.63
C GLN A 149 17.35 14.32 -7.65
N GLY A 150 17.44 14.09 -6.32
CA GLY A 150 17.25 15.10 -5.30
C GLY A 150 15.79 15.41 -4.95
N PHE A 151 14.83 14.55 -5.32
CA PHE A 151 13.44 14.71 -4.90
C PHE A 151 13.23 14.30 -3.45
N GLU A 152 12.34 15.01 -2.76
CA GLU A 152 11.89 14.62 -1.43
C GLU A 152 11.11 13.29 -1.48
N GLU A 153 11.34 12.42 -0.51
CA GLU A 153 10.78 11.06 -0.44
C GLU A 153 9.24 11.04 -0.52
N GLY A 154 8.59 12.04 0.09
CA GLY A 154 7.12 12.15 0.06
C GLY A 154 6.57 12.31 -1.36
N TRP A 155 7.19 13.15 -2.19
CA TRP A 155 6.79 13.34 -3.59
C TRP A 155 6.99 12.09 -4.42
N ILE A 156 8.14 11.41 -4.25
CA ILE A 156 8.45 10.16 -4.98
C ILE A 156 7.44 9.08 -4.62
N ALA A 157 7.26 8.84 -3.30
CA ALA A 157 6.32 7.85 -2.80
C ALA A 157 4.88 8.16 -3.22
N GLY A 158 4.47 9.44 -3.16
CA GLY A 158 3.15 9.89 -3.62
C GLY A 158 2.90 9.60 -5.10
N ALA A 159 3.90 9.82 -5.97
CA ALA A 159 3.80 9.51 -7.41
C ALA A 159 3.71 8.00 -7.66
N ILE A 160 4.53 7.19 -6.99
CA ILE A 160 4.51 5.73 -7.06
C ILE A 160 3.14 5.20 -6.62
N ILE A 161 2.68 5.61 -5.43
CA ILE A 161 1.41 5.14 -4.84
C ILE A 161 0.23 5.57 -5.71
N SER A 162 0.18 6.83 -6.15
CA SER A 162 -0.89 7.34 -7.02
C SER A 162 -1.02 6.52 -8.30
N GLY A 163 0.10 6.18 -8.95
CA GLY A 163 0.10 5.37 -10.16
C GLY A 163 -0.28 3.91 -9.88
N ALA A 164 0.26 3.32 -8.83
CA ALA A 164 0.01 1.92 -8.48
C ALA A 164 -1.47 1.67 -8.12
N TYR A 165 -2.09 2.57 -7.35
CA TYR A 165 -3.49 2.46 -6.96
C TYR A 165 -4.48 2.74 -8.11
N PHE A 166 -4.09 3.50 -9.13
CA PHE A 166 -4.89 3.60 -10.33
C PHE A 166 -5.05 2.24 -11.02
N GLY A 167 -3.95 1.53 -11.24
CA GLY A 167 -3.98 0.24 -11.92
C GLY A 167 -4.69 -0.84 -11.10
N ASP A 168 -4.44 -0.90 -9.81
CA ASP A 168 -5.13 -1.81 -8.89
C ASP A 168 -6.65 -1.62 -8.95
N LYS A 169 -7.11 -0.39 -9.04
CA LYS A 169 -8.53 -0.06 -9.13
C LYS A 169 -9.21 -0.46 -10.44
N VAL A 170 -8.53 -0.38 -11.59
CA VAL A 170 -9.17 -0.59 -12.91
C VAL A 170 -8.82 -1.92 -13.57
N SER A 171 -7.85 -2.65 -13.04
CA SER A 171 -7.45 -3.93 -13.61
C SER A 171 -8.51 -5.01 -13.37
N PRO A 172 -8.89 -5.78 -14.40
CA PRO A 172 -9.76 -6.95 -14.20
C PRO A 172 -9.06 -8.10 -13.46
N LEU A 173 -7.77 -7.96 -13.18
CA LEU A 173 -6.96 -8.93 -12.42
C LEU A 173 -6.85 -8.53 -10.94
N SER A 174 -7.31 -7.34 -10.57
CA SER A 174 -7.24 -6.87 -9.19
C SER A 174 -8.25 -7.56 -8.30
N GLU A 175 -7.76 -8.05 -7.17
CA GLU A 175 -8.57 -8.69 -6.15
C GLU A 175 -9.60 -7.72 -5.56
N THR A 176 -9.25 -6.47 -5.35
CA THR A 176 -10.14 -5.43 -4.79
C THR A 176 -11.26 -5.09 -5.77
N THR A 177 -10.93 -4.92 -7.05
CA THR A 177 -11.91 -4.66 -8.12
C THR A 177 -12.91 -5.83 -8.27
N ILE A 178 -12.41 -7.07 -8.24
CA ILE A 178 -13.27 -8.27 -8.29
C ILE A 178 -14.15 -8.34 -7.04
N LEU A 179 -13.58 -8.08 -5.86
CA LEU A 179 -14.30 -8.13 -4.59
C LEU A 179 -15.41 -7.08 -4.52
N ALA A 180 -15.12 -5.82 -4.87
CA ALA A 180 -16.10 -4.75 -4.86
C ALA A 180 -17.24 -5.00 -5.85
N ALA A 181 -16.93 -5.52 -7.03
CA ALA A 181 -17.93 -5.95 -8.02
C ALA A 181 -18.82 -7.09 -7.47
N SER A 182 -18.21 -8.09 -6.85
CA SER A 182 -18.91 -9.26 -6.30
C SER A 182 -19.82 -8.87 -5.13
N VAL A 183 -19.32 -8.14 -4.14
CA VAL A 183 -20.10 -7.76 -2.94
C VAL A 183 -21.30 -6.87 -3.28
N THR A 184 -21.20 -6.11 -4.37
CA THR A 184 -22.27 -5.22 -4.84
C THR A 184 -23.17 -5.82 -5.93
N ASP A 185 -23.00 -7.10 -6.27
CA ASP A 185 -23.70 -7.78 -7.37
C ASP A 185 -23.59 -7.02 -8.70
N THR A 186 -22.39 -6.53 -9.03
CA THR A 186 -22.14 -5.79 -10.28
C THR A 186 -21.26 -6.61 -11.22
N PRO A 187 -21.65 -6.80 -12.52
CA PRO A 187 -20.77 -7.46 -13.47
C PRO A 187 -19.42 -6.74 -13.59
N LEU A 188 -18.31 -7.48 -13.50
CA LEU A 188 -16.95 -6.94 -13.40
C LEU A 188 -16.61 -5.90 -14.47
N PHE A 189 -16.84 -6.21 -15.76
CA PHE A 189 -16.51 -5.28 -16.85
C PHE A 189 -17.44 -4.04 -16.87
N ARG A 190 -18.68 -4.16 -16.37
CA ARG A 190 -19.56 -3.01 -16.17
C ARG A 190 -19.06 -2.13 -15.04
N HIS A 191 -18.62 -2.73 -13.94
CA HIS A 191 -17.98 -2.05 -12.82
C HIS A 191 -16.76 -1.25 -13.30
N ILE A 192 -15.80 -1.90 -13.98
CA ILE A 192 -14.58 -1.24 -14.49
C ILE A 192 -14.95 -0.08 -15.43
N ARG A 193 -15.83 -0.30 -16.41
CA ARG A 193 -16.25 0.76 -17.34
C ARG A 193 -16.89 1.95 -16.62
N TYR A 194 -17.68 1.68 -15.59
CA TYR A 194 -18.35 2.74 -14.83
C TYR A 194 -17.39 3.50 -13.90
N MET A 195 -16.38 2.83 -13.36
CA MET A 195 -15.31 3.48 -12.58
C MET A 195 -14.51 4.49 -13.37
N MET A 196 -14.30 4.29 -14.67
CA MET A 196 -13.52 5.22 -15.51
C MET A 196 -14.08 6.65 -15.48
N ILE A 197 -15.34 6.84 -15.13
CA ILE A 197 -15.99 8.17 -15.01
C ILE A 197 -15.31 9.04 -13.94
N THR A 198 -14.88 8.45 -12.84
CA THR A 198 -14.18 9.15 -11.75
C THR A 198 -12.67 8.98 -11.82
N THR A 199 -12.22 7.81 -12.23
CA THR A 199 -10.82 7.40 -12.19
C THR A 199 -9.96 8.14 -13.21
N VAL A 200 -10.44 8.29 -14.47
CA VAL A 200 -9.68 9.00 -15.52
C VAL A 200 -9.50 10.48 -15.19
N PRO A 201 -10.56 11.24 -14.83
CA PRO A 201 -10.37 12.64 -14.44
C PRO A 201 -9.44 12.80 -13.23
N SER A 202 -9.54 11.92 -12.24
CA SER A 202 -8.65 11.94 -11.07
C SER A 202 -7.19 11.74 -11.46
N LEU A 203 -6.91 10.80 -12.37
CA LEU A 203 -5.55 10.58 -12.86
C LEU A 203 -5.03 11.79 -13.66
N ILE A 204 -5.85 12.36 -14.54
CA ILE A 204 -5.43 13.53 -15.33
C ILE A 204 -5.03 14.69 -14.41
N ILE A 205 -5.85 14.99 -13.40
CA ILE A 205 -5.52 16.04 -12.41
C ILE A 205 -4.22 15.69 -11.67
N THR A 206 -4.06 14.45 -11.25
CA THR A 206 -2.85 13.95 -10.57
C THR A 206 -1.60 14.14 -11.45
N LEU A 207 -1.66 13.77 -12.73
CA LEU A 207 -0.55 13.92 -13.66
C LEU A 207 -0.21 15.40 -13.91
N ILE A 208 -1.22 16.27 -14.00
CA ILE A 208 -0.99 17.73 -14.12
C ILE A 208 -0.24 18.24 -12.89
N ILE A 209 -0.66 17.86 -11.68
CA ILE A 209 0.01 18.28 -10.44
C ILE A 209 1.47 17.80 -10.43
N PHE A 210 1.73 16.53 -10.74
CA PHE A 210 3.10 16.00 -10.79
C PHE A 210 3.95 16.64 -11.89
N THR A 211 3.35 16.98 -13.03
CA THR A 211 4.06 17.69 -14.11
C THR A 211 4.46 19.09 -13.65
N VAL A 212 3.53 19.85 -13.05
CA VAL A 212 3.82 21.19 -12.53
C VAL A 212 4.90 21.14 -11.43
N ALA A 213 4.78 20.20 -10.49
CA ALA A 213 5.76 20.01 -9.43
C ALA A 213 7.14 19.64 -9.99
N GLY A 214 7.20 18.72 -10.97
CA GLY A 214 8.45 18.32 -11.61
C GLY A 214 9.12 19.43 -12.40
N LEU A 215 8.35 20.26 -13.10
CA LEU A 215 8.86 21.45 -13.81
C LEU A 215 9.38 22.55 -12.86
N SER A 216 8.86 22.60 -11.64
CA SER A 216 9.29 23.53 -10.59
C SER A 216 10.51 23.02 -9.81
N HIS A 217 10.91 21.78 -10.03
CA HIS A 217 12.09 21.21 -9.40
C HIS A 217 13.36 21.69 -10.11
N ASP A 218 14.32 22.21 -9.35
CA ASP A 218 15.60 22.66 -9.87
C ASP A 218 16.42 21.47 -10.39
N ALA A 219 16.40 21.27 -11.70
CA ALA A 219 17.16 20.24 -12.40
C ALA A 219 18.70 20.52 -12.44
N SER A 220 19.16 21.56 -11.71
CA SER A 220 20.56 22.03 -11.74
C SER A 220 21.57 21.07 -11.09
N ASN A 221 21.12 19.99 -10.49
CA ASN A 221 21.98 19.05 -9.74
C ASN A 221 22.51 17.88 -10.60
N THR A 222 22.87 18.16 -11.86
CA THR A 222 23.46 17.15 -12.77
C THR A 222 24.77 16.57 -12.23
N GLN A 223 25.51 17.36 -11.43
CA GLN A 223 26.75 16.89 -10.78
C GLN A 223 26.44 15.81 -9.74
N HIS A 224 25.41 15.97 -8.94
CA HIS A 224 25.00 14.97 -7.94
C HIS A 224 24.55 13.65 -8.58
N ILE A 225 23.82 13.72 -9.69
CA ILE A 225 23.40 12.53 -10.47
C ILE A 225 24.64 11.79 -10.99
N ALA A 226 25.65 12.51 -11.51
CA ALA A 226 26.89 11.92 -12.01
C ALA A 226 27.71 11.28 -10.86
N GLU A 227 27.76 11.89 -9.70
CA GLU A 227 28.44 11.36 -8.52
C GLU A 227 27.78 10.07 -8.02
N VAL A 228 26.45 10.03 -7.93
CA VAL A 228 25.71 8.80 -7.54
C VAL A 228 25.89 7.70 -8.59
N ALA A 229 25.85 8.03 -9.88
CA ALA A 229 26.06 7.07 -10.96
C ALA A 229 27.48 6.48 -10.94
N ALA A 230 28.50 7.31 -10.68
CA ALA A 230 29.88 6.86 -10.56
C ALA A 230 30.04 5.94 -9.33
N ALA A 231 29.52 6.33 -8.17
CA ALA A 231 29.59 5.53 -6.95
C ALA A 231 28.84 4.18 -7.07
N LEU A 232 27.70 4.15 -7.80
CA LEU A 232 27.00 2.91 -8.11
C LEU A 232 27.87 1.97 -8.97
N ASN A 233 28.50 2.50 -10.00
CA ASN A 233 29.33 1.70 -10.92
C ASN A 233 30.63 1.22 -10.28
N GLU A 234 31.12 1.93 -9.27
CA GLU A 234 32.29 1.51 -8.46
C GLU A 234 31.93 0.36 -7.51
N LYS A 235 30.77 0.44 -6.85
CA LYS A 235 30.38 -0.55 -5.82
C LYS A 235 29.73 -1.80 -6.41
N PHE A 236 29.00 -1.68 -7.51
CA PHE A 236 28.26 -2.78 -8.13
C PHE A 236 28.77 -3.09 -9.53
N HIS A 237 28.80 -4.37 -9.87
CA HIS A 237 29.00 -4.78 -11.25
C HIS A 237 27.72 -4.55 -12.06
N ILE A 238 27.58 -3.33 -12.62
CA ILE A 238 26.39 -2.92 -13.39
C ILE A 238 26.49 -3.48 -14.81
N THR A 239 25.51 -4.27 -15.22
CA THR A 239 25.45 -4.87 -16.54
C THR A 239 24.01 -4.97 -17.03
N PRO A 240 23.74 -4.80 -18.36
CA PRO A 240 22.40 -4.96 -18.92
C PRO A 240 21.77 -6.33 -18.67
N TRP A 241 22.56 -7.38 -18.43
CA TRP A 241 22.08 -8.73 -18.14
C TRP A 241 21.23 -8.79 -16.87
N LEU A 242 21.46 -7.90 -15.90
CA LEU A 242 20.66 -7.80 -14.68
C LEU A 242 19.20 -7.37 -14.96
N LEU A 243 18.93 -6.70 -16.09
CA LEU A 243 17.59 -6.33 -16.51
C LEU A 243 16.73 -7.54 -16.93
N ILE A 244 17.34 -8.71 -17.17
CA ILE A 244 16.60 -9.95 -17.43
C ILE A 244 15.66 -10.27 -16.26
N ILE A 245 16.06 -9.97 -15.01
CA ILE A 245 15.27 -10.29 -13.80
C ILE A 245 13.96 -9.51 -13.77
N PRO A 246 13.94 -8.17 -13.83
CA PRO A 246 12.68 -7.42 -13.88
C PRO A 246 11.86 -7.72 -15.13
N ILE A 247 12.49 -7.99 -16.29
CA ILE A 247 11.80 -8.40 -17.52
C ILE A 247 11.12 -9.76 -17.32
N ALA A 248 11.83 -10.77 -16.79
CA ALA A 248 11.26 -12.09 -16.50
C ALA A 248 10.11 -11.98 -15.48
N THR A 249 10.28 -11.17 -14.45
CA THR A 249 9.24 -10.87 -13.46
C THR A 249 8.00 -10.26 -14.15
N GLY A 250 8.20 -9.29 -15.03
CA GLY A 250 7.12 -8.68 -15.82
C GLY A 250 6.42 -9.69 -16.75
N ILE A 251 7.16 -10.61 -17.37
CA ILE A 251 6.59 -11.68 -18.21
C ILE A 251 5.73 -12.64 -17.36
N LEU A 252 6.19 -13.05 -16.19
CA LEU A 252 5.41 -13.90 -15.27
C LEU A 252 4.10 -13.22 -14.88
N ILE A 253 4.15 -11.94 -14.56
CA ILE A 253 2.97 -11.11 -14.25
C ILE A 253 2.03 -11.06 -15.47
N ALA A 254 2.54 -10.74 -16.66
CA ALA A 254 1.75 -10.66 -17.89
C ALA A 254 1.08 -12.01 -18.23
N ARG A 255 1.71 -13.12 -17.84
CA ARG A 255 1.14 -14.47 -17.95
C ARG A 255 0.17 -14.85 -16.82
N LYS A 256 -0.18 -13.90 -15.94
CA LYS A 256 -1.12 -14.10 -14.82
C LYS A 256 -0.67 -15.14 -13.79
N VAL A 257 0.63 -15.32 -13.63
CA VAL A 257 1.17 -16.15 -12.55
C VAL A 257 0.86 -15.48 -11.20
N PRO A 258 0.38 -16.22 -10.18
CA PRO A 258 0.07 -15.65 -8.87
C PRO A 258 1.22 -14.83 -8.27
N SER A 259 0.91 -13.70 -7.65
CA SER A 259 1.90 -12.74 -7.13
C SER A 259 2.94 -13.38 -6.20
N ILE A 260 2.51 -14.27 -5.30
CA ILE A 260 3.40 -15.01 -4.39
C ILE A 260 4.46 -15.79 -5.18
N ILE A 261 4.02 -16.55 -6.20
CA ILE A 261 4.92 -17.39 -7.03
C ILE A 261 5.86 -16.47 -7.83
N THR A 262 5.33 -15.41 -8.43
CA THR A 262 6.13 -14.45 -9.22
C THR A 262 7.23 -13.80 -8.38
N LEU A 263 6.90 -13.28 -7.21
CA LEU A 263 7.86 -12.63 -6.31
C LEU A 263 8.89 -13.63 -5.78
N PHE A 264 8.47 -14.86 -5.47
CA PHE A 264 9.37 -15.91 -5.01
C PHE A 264 10.37 -16.34 -6.11
N LEU A 265 9.88 -16.60 -7.33
CA LEU A 265 10.75 -16.93 -8.48
C LEU A 265 11.69 -15.79 -8.82
N SER A 266 11.24 -14.54 -8.75
CA SER A 266 12.08 -13.36 -8.94
C SER A 266 13.17 -13.26 -7.87
N THR A 267 12.86 -13.58 -6.62
CA THR A 267 13.82 -13.63 -5.51
C THR A 267 14.90 -14.71 -5.76
N LEU A 268 14.49 -15.91 -6.18
CA LEU A 268 15.42 -17.00 -6.50
C LEU A 268 16.33 -16.65 -7.69
N LEU A 269 15.75 -16.12 -8.76
CA LEU A 269 16.51 -15.72 -9.95
C LEU A 269 17.53 -14.63 -9.60
N ALA A 270 17.13 -13.63 -8.83
CA ALA A 270 18.02 -12.57 -8.34
C ALA A 270 19.14 -13.12 -7.46
N GLY A 271 18.86 -14.15 -6.65
CA GLY A 271 19.87 -14.86 -5.85
C GLY A 271 20.93 -15.55 -6.71
N ILE A 272 20.51 -16.21 -7.78
CA ILE A 272 21.46 -16.83 -8.76
C ILE A 272 22.33 -15.74 -9.41
N PHE A 273 21.73 -14.63 -9.84
CA PHE A 273 22.46 -13.52 -10.45
C PHE A 273 23.41 -12.83 -9.46
N ALA A 274 23.03 -12.74 -8.17
CA ALA A 274 23.93 -12.22 -7.13
C ALA A 274 25.18 -13.07 -6.99
N LEU A 275 25.06 -14.40 -7.03
CA LEU A 275 26.20 -15.33 -6.98
C LEU A 275 27.12 -15.18 -8.20
N ILE A 276 26.56 -14.86 -9.37
CA ILE A 276 27.32 -14.75 -10.63
C ILE A 276 27.96 -13.35 -10.75
N PHE A 277 27.23 -12.30 -10.50
CA PHE A 277 27.66 -10.93 -10.81
C PHE A 277 28.18 -10.14 -9.62
N GLN A 278 27.85 -10.54 -8.37
CA GLN A 278 28.19 -9.80 -7.15
C GLN A 278 28.82 -10.70 -6.05
N PRO A 279 29.73 -11.62 -6.38
CA PRO A 279 30.31 -12.52 -5.37
C PRO A 279 31.08 -11.76 -4.29
N ASP A 280 31.76 -10.65 -4.63
CA ASP A 280 32.51 -9.85 -3.68
C ASP A 280 31.61 -9.15 -2.66
N LEU A 281 30.45 -8.65 -3.07
CA LEU A 281 29.46 -8.07 -2.15
C LEU A 281 28.89 -9.12 -1.21
N LEU A 282 28.58 -10.32 -1.70
CA LEU A 282 28.11 -11.41 -0.85
C LEU A 282 29.17 -11.83 0.17
N ARG A 283 30.45 -11.88 -0.23
CA ARG A 283 31.56 -12.12 0.68
C ARG A 283 31.67 -11.03 1.74
N GLU A 284 31.61 -9.74 1.35
CA GLU A 284 31.63 -8.60 2.27
C GLU A 284 30.50 -8.69 3.30
N ILE A 285 29.26 -8.97 2.87
CA ILE A 285 28.09 -9.15 3.74
C ILE A 285 28.28 -10.32 4.71
N SER A 286 28.91 -11.41 4.26
CA SER A 286 29.21 -12.57 5.12
C SER A 286 30.24 -12.30 6.21
N GLY A 287 31.03 -11.22 6.06
CA GLY A 287 32.18 -10.88 6.92
C GLY A 287 33.38 -11.83 6.73
N ALA A 288 33.42 -12.62 5.65
CA ALA A 288 34.51 -13.57 5.41
C ALA A 288 35.67 -12.94 4.66
N ALA A 289 36.90 -13.35 5.01
CA ALA A 289 38.13 -12.91 4.34
C ALA A 289 38.30 -13.52 2.95
N VAL A 290 37.78 -14.74 2.74
CA VAL A 290 37.99 -15.52 1.50
C VAL A 290 36.63 -15.84 0.86
N SER A 291 36.57 -15.72 -0.46
CA SER A 291 35.40 -16.15 -1.25
C SER A 291 35.42 -17.65 -1.43
N ASN A 292 34.50 -18.35 -0.79
CA ASN A 292 34.23 -19.77 -0.91
C ASN A 292 32.73 -20.04 -0.87
N PHE A 293 32.31 -21.27 -1.06
CA PHE A 293 30.88 -21.63 -1.06
C PHE A 293 30.18 -21.19 0.23
N ASP A 294 30.80 -21.42 1.39
CA ASP A 294 30.18 -21.09 2.70
C ASP A 294 30.00 -19.59 2.88
N SER A 295 30.98 -18.79 2.46
CA SER A 295 30.90 -17.32 2.53
C SER A 295 29.84 -16.75 1.60
N LEU A 296 29.76 -17.24 0.36
CA LEU A 296 28.75 -16.83 -0.62
C LEU A 296 27.34 -17.25 -0.19
N PHE A 297 27.19 -18.48 0.30
CA PHE A 297 25.92 -18.97 0.80
C PHE A 297 25.46 -18.16 2.04
N LYS A 298 26.37 -17.92 2.98
CA LYS A 298 26.09 -17.08 4.16
C LYS A 298 25.68 -15.67 3.75
N GLY A 299 26.44 -15.03 2.85
CA GLY A 299 26.13 -13.68 2.35
C GLY A 299 24.77 -13.63 1.66
N LEU A 300 24.46 -14.64 0.81
CA LEU A 300 23.15 -14.77 0.16
C LEU A 300 22.03 -14.90 1.19
N MET A 301 22.15 -15.77 2.17
CA MET A 301 21.14 -15.96 3.21
C MET A 301 20.96 -14.67 4.02
N MET A 302 22.05 -14.02 4.47
CA MET A 302 22.00 -12.78 5.21
C MET A 302 21.31 -11.67 4.43
N THR A 303 21.52 -11.59 3.12
CA THR A 303 20.85 -10.63 2.23
C THR A 303 19.34 -10.86 2.18
N ILE A 304 18.90 -12.12 2.13
CA ILE A 304 17.49 -12.48 2.02
C ILE A 304 16.75 -12.18 3.33
N TYR A 305 17.29 -12.64 4.48
CA TYR A 305 16.55 -12.52 5.73
C TYR A 305 16.93 -11.31 6.58
N GLY A 306 18.15 -10.81 6.46
CA GLY A 306 18.76 -9.87 7.40
C GLY A 306 18.81 -8.43 6.89
N LYS A 307 19.27 -7.55 7.78
CA LYS A 307 19.65 -6.19 7.41
C LYS A 307 21.04 -6.21 6.81
N THR A 308 21.22 -5.55 5.67
CA THR A 308 22.53 -5.33 5.07
C THR A 308 22.82 -3.84 4.97
N SER A 309 24.05 -3.44 5.27
CA SER A 309 24.54 -2.08 5.20
C SER A 309 25.94 -2.11 4.63
N LEU A 310 26.05 -1.86 3.33
CA LEU A 310 27.33 -1.71 2.65
C LEU A 310 27.82 -0.27 2.81
N GLN A 311 29.08 -0.09 3.17
CA GLN A 311 29.66 1.24 3.26
C GLN A 311 30.16 1.70 1.90
N THR A 312 29.92 2.96 1.57
CA THR A 312 30.45 3.64 0.39
C THR A 312 30.95 5.03 0.78
N ASP A 313 31.80 5.62 -0.04
CA ASP A 313 32.28 7.00 0.17
C ASP A 313 31.18 8.06 -0.06
N ASN A 314 30.03 7.65 -0.65
CA ASN A 314 28.89 8.52 -0.85
C ASN A 314 27.79 8.20 0.18
N ALA A 315 27.48 9.14 1.08
CA ALA A 315 26.50 8.96 2.14
C ALA A 315 25.09 8.67 1.61
N VAL A 316 24.67 9.32 0.50
CA VAL A 316 23.37 9.10 -0.14
C VAL A 316 23.29 7.69 -0.67
N LEU A 317 24.35 7.20 -1.32
CA LEU A 317 24.40 5.83 -1.81
C LEU A 317 24.39 4.82 -0.66
N THR A 318 25.12 5.05 0.41
CA THR A 318 25.14 4.17 1.59
C THR A 318 23.74 3.97 2.18
N GLU A 319 22.96 5.05 2.27
CA GLU A 319 21.56 4.97 2.72
C GLU A 319 20.67 4.26 1.71
N LEU A 320 20.84 4.56 0.43
CA LEU A 320 20.03 4.01 -0.67
C LEU A 320 20.16 2.49 -0.80
N ILE A 321 21.38 1.94 -0.63
CA ILE A 321 21.66 0.51 -0.78
C ILE A 321 21.47 -0.29 0.51
N ALA A 322 21.15 0.37 1.63
CA ALA A 322 20.82 -0.31 2.87
C ALA A 322 19.52 -1.11 2.72
N THR A 323 19.53 -2.39 3.10
CA THR A 323 18.35 -3.23 3.03
C THR A 323 17.95 -3.78 4.38
N ARG A 324 16.69 -4.19 4.51
CA ARG A 324 16.14 -4.72 5.77
C ARG A 324 15.81 -6.21 5.71
N GLY A 325 15.76 -6.79 4.52
CA GLY A 325 15.42 -8.20 4.30
C GLY A 325 14.06 -8.59 4.89
N MET A 326 13.82 -9.88 5.07
CA MET A 326 12.59 -10.39 5.69
C MET A 326 12.42 -9.86 7.13
N SER A 327 13.52 -9.72 7.89
CA SER A 327 13.47 -9.24 9.26
C SER A 327 12.92 -7.82 9.38
N GLY A 328 13.12 -6.98 8.36
CA GLY A 328 12.56 -5.64 8.30
C GLY A 328 11.05 -5.59 8.21
N MET A 329 10.42 -6.67 7.77
CA MET A 329 8.96 -6.77 7.66
C MET A 329 8.29 -7.18 8.97
N MET A 330 9.04 -7.68 9.97
CA MET A 330 8.47 -8.23 11.21
C MET A 330 7.68 -7.19 12.01
N ASN A 331 8.17 -5.95 12.10
CA ASN A 331 7.44 -4.88 12.78
C ASN A 331 6.10 -4.57 12.12
N THR A 332 6.04 -4.62 10.79
CA THR A 332 4.80 -4.43 10.03
C THR A 332 3.84 -5.59 10.23
N ILE A 333 4.33 -6.84 10.20
CA ILE A 333 3.52 -8.03 10.44
C ILE A 333 2.91 -7.99 11.87
N TRP A 334 3.73 -7.67 12.87
CA TRP A 334 3.25 -7.48 14.24
C TRP A 334 2.18 -6.39 14.34
N LEU A 335 2.40 -5.25 13.66
CA LEU A 335 1.43 -4.15 13.63
C LEU A 335 0.11 -4.58 12.96
N ILE A 336 0.18 -5.31 11.83
CA ILE A 336 -0.99 -5.88 11.15
C ILE A 336 -1.79 -6.79 12.10
N LEU A 337 -1.12 -7.70 12.81
CA LEU A 337 -1.79 -8.59 13.75
C LEU A 337 -2.52 -7.83 14.86
N CYS A 338 -1.90 -6.78 15.42
CA CYS A 338 -2.54 -5.91 16.42
C CYS A 338 -3.75 -5.15 15.83
N ALA A 339 -3.62 -4.68 14.60
CA ALA A 339 -4.72 -4.01 13.90
C ALA A 339 -5.90 -4.95 13.62
N MET A 340 -5.62 -6.21 13.26
CA MET A 340 -6.66 -7.24 13.07
C MET A 340 -7.38 -7.58 14.38
N CYS A 341 -6.68 -7.55 15.52
CA CYS A 341 -7.33 -7.68 16.83
C CYS A 341 -8.32 -6.53 17.07
N PHE A 342 -7.93 -5.29 16.79
CA PHE A 342 -8.80 -4.13 16.93
C PHE A 342 -10.02 -4.21 16.01
N GLY A 343 -9.80 -4.44 14.70
CA GLY A 343 -10.89 -4.60 13.73
C GLY A 343 -11.86 -5.72 14.08
N GLY A 344 -11.33 -6.88 14.56
CA GLY A 344 -12.13 -8.01 15.03
C GLY A 344 -12.99 -7.66 16.26
N ALA A 345 -12.42 -6.95 17.22
CA ALA A 345 -13.15 -6.50 18.40
C ALA A 345 -14.27 -5.51 18.06
N MET A 346 -14.01 -4.55 17.16
CA MET A 346 -15.01 -3.61 16.67
C MET A 346 -16.15 -4.30 15.90
N THR A 347 -15.83 -5.34 15.14
CA THR A 347 -16.80 -6.16 14.40
C THR A 347 -17.67 -6.97 15.37
N ALA A 348 -17.07 -7.72 16.28
CA ALA A 348 -17.78 -8.56 17.24
C ALA A 348 -18.70 -7.77 18.16
N SER A 349 -18.27 -6.57 18.55
CA SER A 349 -19.08 -5.66 19.40
C SER A 349 -20.30 -5.07 18.66
N GLY A 350 -20.38 -5.17 17.33
CA GLY A 350 -21.42 -4.51 16.54
C GLY A 350 -21.28 -2.98 16.47
N MET A 351 -20.16 -2.44 16.98
CA MET A 351 -19.92 -1.00 17.03
C MET A 351 -19.78 -0.39 15.63
N LEU A 352 -19.18 -1.14 14.68
CA LEU A 352 -19.07 -0.69 13.28
C LEU A 352 -20.44 -0.44 12.65
N GLY A 353 -21.37 -1.39 12.80
CA GLY A 353 -22.73 -1.27 12.28
C GLY A 353 -23.51 -0.12 12.92
N SER A 354 -23.29 0.14 14.19
CA SER A 354 -23.94 1.24 14.91
C SER A 354 -23.48 2.61 14.39
N ILE A 355 -22.18 2.81 14.17
CA ILE A 355 -21.65 4.08 13.65
C ILE A 355 -22.08 4.30 12.20
N THR A 356 -21.95 3.28 11.36
CA THR A 356 -22.33 3.40 9.95
C THR A 356 -23.83 3.67 9.78
N SER A 357 -24.68 3.22 10.70
CA SER A 357 -26.12 3.56 10.70
C SER A 357 -26.39 5.07 10.82
N LEU A 358 -25.48 5.87 11.39
CA LEU A 358 -25.59 7.33 11.43
C LEU A 358 -25.52 7.93 10.03
N PHE A 359 -24.60 7.45 9.20
CA PHE A 359 -24.43 7.96 7.84
C PHE A 359 -25.69 7.71 6.98
N VAL A 360 -26.38 6.59 7.20
CA VAL A 360 -27.61 6.24 6.48
C VAL A 360 -28.74 7.25 6.70
N ARG A 361 -28.81 7.87 7.88
CA ARG A 361 -29.87 8.86 8.22
C ARG A 361 -29.83 10.11 7.34
N PHE A 362 -28.67 10.47 6.79
CA PHE A 362 -28.49 11.68 5.98
C PHE A 362 -28.73 11.46 4.49
N MET A 363 -29.06 10.24 4.04
CA MET A 363 -29.21 9.87 2.64
C MET A 363 -30.55 10.31 2.05
N LYS A 364 -30.65 11.56 1.60
CA LYS A 364 -31.87 12.09 0.95
C LYS A 364 -31.72 12.21 -0.58
N LYS A 365 -30.65 12.82 -1.07
CA LYS A 365 -30.35 13.09 -2.48
C LYS A 365 -29.19 12.18 -2.95
N THR A 366 -28.98 12.05 -4.26
CA THR A 366 -27.87 11.25 -4.84
C THR A 366 -26.52 11.62 -4.22
N VAL A 367 -26.23 12.93 -4.14
CA VAL A 367 -24.99 13.42 -3.51
C VAL A 367 -24.85 12.93 -2.08
N SER A 368 -25.90 13.04 -1.27
CA SER A 368 -25.84 12.62 0.13
C SER A 368 -25.72 11.09 0.28
N VAL A 369 -26.23 10.31 -0.67
CA VAL A 369 -26.03 8.85 -0.70
C VAL A 369 -24.57 8.51 -0.98
N VAL A 370 -24.00 9.10 -2.03
CA VAL A 370 -22.59 8.89 -2.39
C VAL A 370 -21.66 9.42 -1.28
N SER A 371 -21.90 10.63 -0.78
CA SER A 371 -21.07 11.21 0.31
C SER A 371 -21.12 10.36 1.58
N ALA A 372 -22.31 9.87 1.97
CA ALA A 372 -22.45 9.00 3.13
C ALA A 372 -21.71 7.67 2.93
N THR A 373 -21.73 7.10 1.73
CA THR A 373 -20.97 5.89 1.40
C THR A 373 -19.47 6.16 1.44
N VAL A 374 -19.00 7.28 0.89
CA VAL A 374 -17.59 7.70 0.95
C VAL A 374 -17.13 7.88 2.39
N CYS A 375 -17.87 8.64 3.19
CA CYS A 375 -17.54 8.86 4.60
C CYS A 375 -17.55 7.54 5.40
N SER A 376 -18.50 6.64 5.11
CA SER A 376 -18.53 5.32 5.75
C SER A 376 -17.34 4.45 5.34
N GLY A 377 -16.95 4.48 4.07
CA GLY A 377 -15.78 3.74 3.58
C GLY A 377 -14.47 4.22 4.23
N LEU A 378 -14.27 5.54 4.29
CA LEU A 378 -13.15 6.14 5.01
C LEU A 378 -13.15 5.74 6.49
N PHE A 379 -14.30 5.82 7.14
CA PHE A 379 -14.46 5.41 8.52
C PHE A 379 -14.15 3.93 8.73
N LEU A 380 -14.64 3.06 7.85
CA LEU A 380 -14.38 1.62 7.94
C LEU A 380 -12.89 1.31 7.76
N ASN A 381 -12.19 1.96 6.84
CA ASN A 381 -10.73 1.83 6.70
C ASN A 381 -9.97 2.21 7.98
N LEU A 382 -10.44 3.23 8.71
CA LEU A 382 -9.87 3.62 10.00
C LEU A 382 -10.17 2.58 11.09
N ALA A 383 -11.39 2.06 11.12
CA ALA A 383 -11.90 1.24 12.22
C ALA A 383 -11.61 -0.25 12.07
N THR A 384 -11.53 -0.77 10.84
CA THR A 384 -11.17 -2.17 10.59
C THR A 384 -9.68 -2.37 10.40
N ALA A 385 -8.97 -1.28 10.08
CA ALA A 385 -7.56 -1.28 9.72
C ALA A 385 -7.21 -2.18 8.50
N ASP A 386 -8.22 -2.58 7.72
CA ASP A 386 -8.07 -3.48 6.58
C ASP A 386 -8.94 -3.06 5.40
N GLN A 387 -8.36 -3.12 4.20
CA GLN A 387 -9.00 -2.73 2.96
C GLN A 387 -10.11 -3.71 2.52
N TYR A 388 -9.85 -5.02 2.58
CA TYR A 388 -10.78 -6.05 2.11
C TYR A 388 -12.03 -6.09 2.98
N ILE A 389 -11.86 -6.08 4.30
CA ILE A 389 -12.97 -6.04 5.26
C ILE A 389 -13.80 -4.78 5.04
N SER A 390 -13.17 -3.63 4.82
CA SER A 390 -13.86 -2.36 4.56
C SER A 390 -14.67 -2.39 3.27
N ILE A 391 -14.17 -3.01 2.18
CA ILE A 391 -14.90 -3.20 0.93
C ILE A 391 -16.15 -4.06 1.17
N ILE A 392 -15.99 -5.21 1.85
CA ILE A 392 -17.08 -6.14 2.13
C ILE A 392 -18.16 -5.47 2.97
N LEU A 393 -17.78 -4.78 4.05
CA LEU A 393 -18.73 -4.11 4.93
C LEU A 393 -19.45 -2.97 4.21
N THR A 394 -18.73 -2.13 3.47
CA THR A 394 -19.33 -1.03 2.71
C THR A 394 -20.34 -1.56 1.68
N GLY A 395 -19.94 -2.54 0.87
CA GLY A 395 -20.81 -3.13 -0.14
C GLY A 395 -22.07 -3.73 0.47
N ASN A 396 -21.93 -4.59 1.50
CA ASN A 396 -23.07 -5.24 2.15
C ASN A 396 -24.02 -4.26 2.83
N MET A 397 -23.49 -3.24 3.49
CA MET A 397 -24.33 -2.28 4.23
C MET A 397 -25.14 -1.37 3.32
N PHE A 398 -24.60 -0.99 2.18
CA PHE A 398 -25.25 -0.01 1.31
C PHE A 398 -26.01 -0.64 0.14
N ARG A 399 -25.82 -1.93 -0.16
CA ARG A 399 -26.47 -2.63 -1.29
C ARG A 399 -27.97 -2.45 -1.31
N ASP A 400 -28.65 -2.77 -0.22
CA ASP A 400 -30.11 -2.67 -0.14
C ASP A 400 -30.59 -1.22 -0.15
N ILE A 401 -29.81 -0.29 0.36
CA ILE A 401 -30.14 1.13 0.39
C ILE A 401 -30.12 1.72 -1.01
N TYR A 402 -29.08 1.41 -1.81
CA TYR A 402 -29.00 1.83 -3.20
C TYR A 402 -30.13 1.23 -4.02
N ALA A 403 -30.44 -0.05 -3.82
CA ALA A 403 -31.55 -0.74 -4.48
C ALA A 403 -32.90 -0.07 -4.17
N LYS A 404 -33.22 0.18 -2.90
CA LYS A 404 -34.46 0.85 -2.46
C LYS A 404 -34.58 2.28 -2.99
N LYS A 405 -33.48 2.96 -3.25
CA LYS A 405 -33.45 4.31 -3.84
C LYS A 405 -33.44 4.31 -5.37
N GLY A 406 -33.53 3.12 -6.00
CA GLY A 406 -33.59 2.99 -7.44
C GLY A 406 -32.26 3.21 -8.16
N TYR A 407 -31.10 3.13 -7.46
CA TYR A 407 -29.80 3.19 -8.11
C TYR A 407 -29.33 1.82 -8.55
N GLU A 408 -28.61 1.77 -9.66
CA GLU A 408 -27.90 0.55 -10.07
C GLU A 408 -26.72 0.23 -9.17
N SER A 409 -26.39 -1.05 -9.06
CA SER A 409 -25.29 -1.56 -8.25
C SER A 409 -23.92 -0.98 -8.63
N CYS A 410 -23.71 -0.65 -9.92
CA CYS A 410 -22.46 -0.06 -10.39
C CYS A 410 -22.15 1.32 -9.77
N LEU A 411 -23.16 2.08 -9.31
CA LEU A 411 -22.92 3.32 -8.58
C LEU A 411 -22.33 3.02 -7.19
N LEU A 412 -22.82 2.00 -6.49
CA LEU A 412 -22.27 1.57 -5.21
C LEU A 412 -20.87 0.99 -5.38
N SER A 413 -20.67 0.09 -6.34
CA SER A 413 -19.36 -0.55 -6.54
C SER A 413 -18.28 0.48 -6.88
N ARG A 414 -18.58 1.47 -7.73
CA ARG A 414 -17.68 2.59 -7.99
C ARG A 414 -17.38 3.40 -6.73
N THR A 415 -18.41 3.78 -5.97
CA THR A 415 -18.23 4.60 -4.76
C THR A 415 -17.42 3.86 -3.70
N THR A 416 -17.57 2.54 -3.59
CA THR A 416 -16.77 1.70 -2.69
C THR A 416 -15.29 1.73 -3.10
N GLU A 417 -14.98 1.52 -4.36
CA GLU A 417 -13.60 1.59 -4.86
C GLU A 417 -13.00 3.00 -4.73
N ASP A 418 -13.78 4.05 -5.08
CA ASP A 418 -13.36 5.44 -4.99
C ASP A 418 -13.06 5.88 -3.54
N SER A 419 -13.64 5.23 -2.55
CA SER A 419 -13.51 5.62 -1.15
C SER A 419 -12.66 4.64 -0.33
N VAL A 420 -12.88 3.32 -0.48
CA VAL A 420 -12.23 2.33 0.39
C VAL A 420 -10.87 1.94 -0.18
N THR A 421 -10.83 1.44 -1.41
CA THR A 421 -9.60 0.90 -1.99
C THR A 421 -8.49 1.96 -2.05
N VAL A 422 -8.80 3.14 -2.59
CA VAL A 422 -7.77 4.16 -2.81
C VAL A 422 -7.33 4.87 -1.52
N THR A 423 -8.18 4.95 -0.49
CA THR A 423 -7.83 5.68 0.74
C THR A 423 -7.19 4.80 1.83
N SER A 424 -7.23 3.49 1.68
CA SER A 424 -6.63 2.54 2.64
C SER A 424 -5.15 2.83 2.90
N VAL A 425 -4.41 3.19 1.87
CA VAL A 425 -2.97 3.52 1.94
C VAL A 425 -2.68 4.82 2.68
N LEU A 426 -3.66 5.70 2.85
CA LEU A 426 -3.50 6.99 3.55
C LEU A 426 -3.57 6.85 5.07
N ILE A 427 -3.92 5.66 5.58
CA ILE A 427 -4.13 5.43 7.01
C ILE A 427 -2.92 4.66 7.57
N PRO A 428 -2.16 5.25 8.52
CA PRO A 428 -0.91 4.68 9.01
C PRO A 428 -1.02 3.28 9.63
N TRP A 429 -2.16 2.92 10.18
CA TRP A 429 -2.42 1.62 10.82
C TRP A 429 -3.30 0.68 9.98
N ASN A 430 -3.66 1.08 8.75
CA ASN A 430 -4.30 0.19 7.80
C ASN A 430 -3.26 -0.73 7.16
N THR A 431 -3.65 -1.98 6.85
CA THR A 431 -2.76 -2.97 6.20
C THR A 431 -2.05 -2.39 4.97
N CYS A 432 -2.74 -1.60 4.16
CA CYS A 432 -2.14 -0.95 2.98
C CYS A 432 -1.13 0.14 3.36
N GLY A 433 -1.51 1.06 4.28
CA GLY A 433 -0.63 2.15 4.71
C GLY A 433 0.66 1.63 5.34
N MET A 434 0.55 0.63 6.23
CA MET A 434 1.69 -0.02 6.87
C MET A 434 2.61 -0.70 5.85
N THR A 435 2.02 -1.43 4.91
CA THR A 435 2.78 -2.16 3.88
C THR A 435 3.56 -1.20 2.99
N GLN A 436 2.91 -0.18 2.43
CA GLN A 436 3.56 0.73 1.50
C GLN A 436 4.64 1.59 2.19
N ALA A 437 4.37 2.04 3.41
CA ALA A 437 5.36 2.75 4.23
C ALA A 437 6.61 1.89 4.47
N THR A 438 6.43 0.60 4.71
CA THR A 438 7.54 -0.33 4.95
C THR A 438 8.32 -0.62 3.67
N ILE A 439 7.64 -0.90 2.55
CA ILE A 439 8.27 -1.21 1.26
C ILE A 439 9.09 -0.02 0.75
N LEU A 440 8.50 1.18 0.77
CA LEU A 440 9.15 2.41 0.29
C LEU A 440 10.10 3.01 1.32
N SER A 441 10.09 2.51 2.57
CA SER A 441 10.82 3.08 3.71
C SER A 441 10.47 4.55 4.00
N VAL A 442 9.24 4.96 3.67
CA VAL A 442 8.72 6.32 3.87
C VAL A 442 7.48 6.26 4.76
N PRO A 443 7.45 6.96 5.91
CA PRO A 443 6.29 6.98 6.79
C PRO A 443 5.01 7.45 6.08
N THR A 444 3.86 6.86 6.42
CA THR A 444 2.57 7.20 5.79
C THR A 444 2.27 8.69 5.85
N LEU A 445 2.54 9.35 6.96
CA LEU A 445 2.27 10.79 7.11
C LEU A 445 3.15 11.66 6.22
N VAL A 446 4.32 11.17 5.79
CA VAL A 446 5.23 11.89 4.89
C VAL A 446 4.72 11.83 3.45
N TYR A 447 4.26 10.68 2.97
CA TYR A 447 3.77 10.57 1.59
C TYR A 447 2.29 10.95 1.43
N LEU A 448 1.49 10.94 2.50
CA LEU A 448 0.06 11.20 2.46
C LEU A 448 -0.31 12.47 1.69
N PRO A 449 0.33 13.64 1.91
CA PRO A 449 -0.03 14.87 1.21
C PRO A 449 0.17 14.81 -0.31
N TYR A 450 1.02 13.90 -0.77
CA TYR A 450 1.42 13.76 -2.16
C TYR A 450 0.71 12.62 -2.91
N CYS A 451 -0.13 11.84 -2.23
CA CYS A 451 -0.95 10.79 -2.84
C CYS A 451 -2.18 11.39 -3.54
N PHE A 452 -1.95 12.24 -4.55
CA PHE A 452 -3.01 13.03 -5.15
C PHE A 452 -4.13 12.20 -5.75
N PHE A 453 -3.84 11.11 -6.46
CA PHE A 453 -4.86 10.23 -6.99
C PHE A 453 -5.77 9.66 -5.89
N ASN A 454 -5.18 9.26 -4.77
CA ASN A 454 -5.88 8.66 -3.64
C ASN A 454 -6.76 9.67 -2.88
N ILE A 455 -6.35 10.94 -2.85
CA ILE A 455 -7.11 12.03 -2.23
C ILE A 455 -8.22 12.54 -3.17
N ILE A 456 -7.91 12.69 -4.46
CA ILE A 456 -8.84 13.25 -5.44
C ILE A 456 -9.97 12.27 -5.77
N SER A 457 -9.71 10.95 -5.79
CA SER A 457 -10.68 9.94 -6.21
C SER A 457 -12.00 9.96 -5.40
N PRO A 458 -12.00 9.95 -4.05
CA PRO A 458 -13.24 10.06 -3.27
C PRO A 458 -13.95 11.40 -3.45
N LEU A 459 -13.20 12.50 -3.60
CA LEU A 459 -13.75 13.82 -3.87
C LEU A 459 -14.41 13.87 -5.26
N MET A 460 -13.78 13.26 -6.26
CA MET A 460 -14.32 13.14 -7.62
C MET A 460 -15.62 12.35 -7.63
N SER A 461 -15.73 11.27 -6.83
CA SER A 461 -16.97 10.49 -6.70
C SER A 461 -18.13 11.37 -6.20
N ILE A 462 -17.86 12.21 -5.19
CA ILE A 462 -18.85 13.17 -4.66
C ILE A 462 -19.17 14.25 -5.70
N ALA A 463 -18.16 14.81 -6.38
CA ALA A 463 -18.36 15.85 -7.39
C ALA A 463 -19.20 15.36 -8.57
N VAL A 464 -18.92 14.16 -9.09
CA VAL A 464 -19.71 13.54 -10.16
C VAL A 464 -21.16 13.30 -9.73
N ALA A 465 -21.36 12.89 -8.47
CA ALA A 465 -22.71 12.74 -7.91
C ALA A 465 -23.44 14.08 -7.74
N ALA A 466 -22.72 15.16 -7.40
CA ALA A 466 -23.26 16.51 -7.28
C ALA A 466 -23.75 17.09 -8.62
N ILE A 467 -22.96 16.85 -9.67
CA ILE A 467 -23.31 17.27 -11.04
C ILE A 467 -24.41 16.37 -11.64
N GLY A 468 -24.63 15.17 -11.06
CA GLY A 468 -25.60 14.18 -11.59
C GLY A 468 -25.12 13.50 -12.89
N TYR A 469 -23.82 13.56 -13.19
CA TYR A 469 -23.30 13.02 -14.45
C TYR A 469 -23.30 11.49 -14.44
N LYS A 470 -23.96 10.90 -15.46
CA LYS A 470 -24.06 9.45 -15.67
C LYS A 470 -24.47 8.67 -14.42
N ILE A 471 -25.38 9.21 -13.61
CA ILE A 471 -25.98 8.48 -12.49
C ILE A 471 -27.02 7.51 -13.07
N VAL A 472 -26.71 6.23 -13.02
CA VAL A 472 -27.59 5.18 -13.59
C VAL A 472 -28.61 4.75 -12.53
N LYS A 473 -29.87 4.84 -12.91
CA LYS A 473 -31.00 4.35 -12.11
C LYS A 473 -31.46 2.99 -12.65
N ARG A 474 -32.02 2.18 -11.78
CA ARG A 474 -32.69 0.94 -12.18
C ARG A 474 -33.91 1.28 -13.04
N PRO A 475 -34.20 0.47 -14.09
CA PRO A 475 -35.40 0.64 -14.90
C PRO A 475 -36.68 0.48 -14.09
#